data_560223337d7cceda0d95ecf8e3cacf30
#
_entry.id   560223337d7cceda0d95ecf8e3cacf30
#
_cell.length_a   1.000
_cell.length_b   1.000
_cell.length_c   1.000
_cell.angle_alpha   90.00
_cell.angle_beta   90.00
_cell.angle_gamma   90.00
#
_symmetry.space_group_name_H-M   'P 1'
#
loop_
_entity.id
_entity.type
_entity.pdbx_description
1 polymer ?
#
loop_
_entity_poly.entity_id
_entity_poly.type
_entity_poly.pdbx_seq_one_letter_code
_entity_poly.pdbx_strand_id
1 'polypeptide(L)'
;MEKIYEEDTPNRQLPKEEFMKKYTEMNHEELLALKKELDKEFEEIKAQGLALDMSRGKPSNAQLELSMEMMDVLKGNSDLKCETGVDCRNYGVIDGIPEAKRLLGEMSEVDPEHIIIYGNSSLNVMFDSIARSMTQGVMGNTPWCKLDKVKFLCPVPG
;
A
#
# COMPACT_ATOMS: atom_id res chain seq x y z
N MET A 1 -13.35 16.45 -11.07
CA MET A 1 -12.86 15.59 -9.98
C MET A 1 -11.70 16.25 -9.22
N GLU A 2 -11.77 17.57 -9.01
CA GLU A 2 -10.63 18.39 -8.55
C GLU A 2 -10.92 19.25 -7.31
N LYS A 3 -11.92 18.90 -6.48
CA LYS A 3 -12.34 19.74 -5.34
C LYS A 3 -12.56 19.02 -4.00
N ILE A 4 -12.08 17.79 -3.81
CA ILE A 4 -12.32 17.04 -2.55
C ILE A 4 -11.14 17.11 -1.58
N TYR A 5 -9.99 17.68 -1.97
CA TYR A 5 -8.78 17.66 -1.14
C TYR A 5 -8.36 19.02 -0.57
N GLU A 6 -9.16 20.09 -0.69
CA GLU A 6 -8.70 21.44 -0.36
C GLU A 6 -9.17 22.05 0.97
N GLU A 7 -9.96 21.38 1.81
CA GLU A 7 -10.56 22.14 2.95
C GLU A 7 -10.25 21.68 4.37
N ASP A 8 -9.43 20.65 4.68
CA ASP A 8 -9.20 20.32 6.11
C ASP A 8 -7.79 19.78 6.48
N THR A 9 -6.79 20.00 5.68
CA THR A 9 -5.41 19.90 6.16
C THR A 9 -4.85 21.31 6.33
N PRO A 10 -4.46 21.73 7.55
CA PRO A 10 -3.68 22.94 7.69
C PRO A 10 -2.46 22.77 6.80
N ASN A 11 -2.34 23.63 5.80
CA ASN A 11 -1.26 23.69 4.84
C ASN A 11 0.07 23.84 5.60
N ARG A 12 0.57 22.72 6.14
CA ARG A 12 1.88 22.62 6.71
C ARG A 12 2.81 22.61 5.52
N GLN A 13 3.24 23.81 5.10
CA GLN A 13 4.42 23.92 4.28
C GLN A 13 5.50 23.18 5.05
N LEU A 14 5.80 21.94 4.63
CA LEU A 14 7.04 21.29 5.04
C LEU A 14 8.13 22.33 4.81
N PRO A 15 8.95 22.64 5.79
CA PRO A 15 10.05 23.57 5.58
C PRO A 15 10.78 23.05 4.35
N LYS A 16 10.94 23.93 3.34
CA LYS A 16 11.79 23.64 2.19
C LYS A 16 13.03 22.99 2.76
N GLU A 17 13.54 21.95 2.10
CA GLU A 17 14.85 21.33 2.41
C GLU A 17 15.97 22.35 2.28
N GLU A 18 15.90 23.39 3.05
CA GLU A 18 16.95 24.33 3.30
C GLU A 18 17.84 23.64 4.33
N PHE A 19 18.90 23.02 3.87
CA PHE A 19 20.10 22.54 4.55
C PHE A 19 20.00 22.57 6.09
N MET A 20 19.18 21.69 6.67
CA MET A 20 19.23 21.52 8.12
C MET A 20 20.58 20.91 8.46
N LYS A 21 21.39 21.65 9.19
CA LYS A 21 22.66 21.20 9.74
C LYS A 21 22.44 19.86 10.45
N LYS A 22 23.24 18.85 10.15
CA LYS A 22 23.09 17.54 10.82
C LYS A 22 23.33 17.71 12.32
N TYR A 23 22.62 16.95 13.14
CA TYR A 23 22.81 16.99 14.61
C TYR A 23 24.26 16.76 15.03
N THR A 24 25.00 15.96 14.28
CA THR A 24 26.42 15.66 14.49
C THR A 24 27.34 16.86 14.21
N GLU A 25 26.84 17.87 13.50
CA GLU A 25 27.57 19.08 13.10
C GLU A 25 27.19 20.28 13.97
N MET A 26 26.19 20.11 14.85
CA MET A 26 25.74 21.16 15.78
C MET A 26 26.60 21.20 17.04
N ASN A 27 26.87 22.38 17.53
CA ASN A 27 27.50 22.56 18.84
C ASN A 27 26.47 22.38 19.97
N HIS A 28 26.93 22.36 21.21
CA HIS A 28 26.08 22.13 22.38
C HIS A 28 24.96 23.18 22.55
N GLU A 29 25.25 24.45 22.30
CA GLU A 29 24.27 25.53 22.41
C GLU A 29 23.17 25.42 21.34
N GLU A 30 23.54 25.10 20.10
CA GLU A 30 22.62 24.87 18.99
C GLU A 30 21.69 23.67 19.28
N LEU A 31 22.23 22.60 19.85
CA LEU A 31 21.43 21.40 20.23
C LEU A 31 20.47 21.73 21.38
N LEU A 32 20.88 22.52 22.37
CA LEU A 32 19.99 22.94 23.46
C LEU A 32 18.86 23.85 22.96
N ALA A 33 19.18 24.79 22.04
CA ALA A 33 18.16 25.64 21.44
C ALA A 33 17.14 24.85 20.64
N LEU A 34 17.61 23.94 19.79
CA LEU A 34 16.74 23.03 19.00
C LEU A 34 15.89 22.15 19.92
N LYS A 35 16.49 21.55 20.95
CA LYS A 35 15.73 20.76 21.93
C LYS A 35 14.59 21.55 22.55
N LYS A 36 14.86 22.79 22.97
CA LYS A 36 13.83 23.65 23.57
C LYS A 36 12.69 23.98 22.60
N GLU A 37 13.00 24.18 21.32
CA GLU A 37 12.01 24.40 20.27
C GLU A 37 11.15 23.15 20.04
N LEU A 38 11.77 21.98 19.91
CA LEU A 38 11.08 20.71 19.74
C LEU A 38 10.23 20.32 20.97
N ASP A 39 10.73 20.56 22.19
CA ASP A 39 9.96 20.35 23.42
C ASP A 39 8.69 21.24 23.43
N LYS A 40 8.80 22.49 22.98
CA LYS A 40 7.66 23.39 22.88
C LYS A 40 6.64 22.89 21.84
N GLU A 41 7.10 22.55 20.63
CA GLU A 41 6.24 22.01 19.58
C GLU A 41 5.53 20.72 20.04
N PHE A 42 6.24 19.84 20.74
CA PHE A 42 5.67 18.62 21.28
C PHE A 42 4.55 18.89 22.29
N GLU A 43 4.75 19.83 23.23
CA GLU A 43 3.72 20.20 24.22
C GLU A 43 2.51 20.89 23.54
N GLU A 44 2.72 21.68 22.48
CA GLU A 44 1.63 22.27 21.69
C GLU A 44 0.80 21.21 20.98
N ILE A 45 1.44 20.19 20.38
CA ILE A 45 0.73 19.07 19.74
C ILE A 45 -0.02 18.26 20.80
N LYS A 46 0.60 17.96 21.92
CA LYS A 46 0.00 17.23 23.04
C LYS A 46 -1.22 17.95 23.62
N ALA A 47 -1.17 19.28 23.70
CA ALA A 47 -2.28 20.10 24.20
C ALA A 47 -3.52 20.04 23.28
N GLN A 48 -3.38 19.64 22.02
CA GLN A 48 -4.52 19.44 21.09
C GLN A 48 -5.40 18.24 21.49
N GLY A 49 -4.95 17.37 22.41
CA GLY A 49 -5.72 16.23 22.88
C GLY A 49 -6.09 15.22 21.80
N LEU A 50 -5.24 15.06 20.78
CA LEU A 50 -5.48 14.16 19.67
C LEU A 50 -5.55 12.71 20.14
N ALA A 51 -6.65 12.02 19.81
CA ALA A 51 -6.84 10.59 20.06
C ALA A 51 -6.59 9.79 18.76
N LEU A 52 -5.33 9.72 18.35
CA LEU A 52 -4.93 9.04 17.12
C LEU A 52 -4.55 7.58 17.41
N ASP A 53 -5.16 6.65 16.65
CA ASP A 53 -4.77 5.24 16.67
C ASP A 53 -3.84 4.95 15.49
N MET A 54 -2.57 4.72 15.79
CA MET A 54 -1.53 4.35 14.83
C MET A 54 -1.18 2.85 14.88
N SER A 55 -1.93 2.05 15.60
CA SER A 55 -1.64 0.62 15.79
C SER A 55 -1.83 -0.19 14.52
N ARG A 56 -2.69 0.27 13.61
CA ARG A 56 -2.95 -0.37 12.32
C ARG A 56 -3.32 0.67 11.26
N GLY A 57 -2.79 0.48 10.04
CA GLY A 57 -3.22 1.24 8.86
C GLY A 57 -4.63 0.79 8.44
N LYS A 58 -5.65 1.54 8.86
CA LYS A 58 -7.05 1.31 8.46
C LYS A 58 -7.58 2.55 7.75
N PRO A 59 -8.31 2.40 6.63
CA PRO A 59 -9.02 3.51 6.02
C PRO A 59 -10.02 4.13 7.02
N SER A 60 -10.18 5.45 6.98
CA SER A 60 -11.24 6.14 7.72
C SER A 60 -12.62 5.84 7.11
N ASN A 61 -13.71 6.10 7.84
CA ASN A 61 -15.06 5.92 7.33
C ASN A 61 -15.30 6.73 6.05
N ALA A 62 -14.82 7.97 6.00
CA ALA A 62 -14.94 8.81 4.81
C ALA A 62 -14.24 8.22 3.58
N GLN A 63 -13.07 7.58 3.78
CA GLN A 63 -12.38 6.87 2.70
C GLN A 63 -13.13 5.61 2.25
N LEU A 64 -13.76 4.88 3.17
CA LEU A 64 -14.56 3.70 2.83
C LEU A 64 -15.84 4.10 2.07
N GLU A 65 -16.46 5.22 2.42
CA GLU A 65 -17.65 5.73 1.75
C GLU A 65 -17.42 6.09 0.28
N LEU A 66 -16.18 6.44 -0.12
CA LEU A 66 -15.83 6.73 -1.53
C LEU A 66 -16.12 5.56 -2.47
N SER A 67 -16.10 4.35 -1.97
CA SER A 67 -16.32 3.13 -2.77
C SER A 67 -17.72 2.52 -2.61
N MET A 68 -18.60 3.11 -1.79
CA MET A 68 -19.90 2.50 -1.49
C MET A 68 -20.80 2.36 -2.72
N GLU A 69 -20.71 3.24 -3.70
CA GLU A 69 -21.46 3.13 -4.95
C GLU A 69 -21.16 1.84 -5.71
N MET A 70 -20.02 1.20 -5.47
CA MET A 70 -19.72 -0.11 -6.06
C MET A 70 -20.74 -1.18 -5.69
N MET A 71 -21.38 -1.07 -4.53
CA MET A 71 -22.37 -2.04 -4.06
C MET A 71 -23.64 -2.03 -4.92
N ASP A 72 -23.90 -0.94 -5.63
CA ASP A 72 -25.09 -0.77 -6.47
C ASP A 72 -24.83 -1.05 -7.97
N VAL A 73 -23.57 -1.37 -8.33
CA VAL A 73 -23.22 -1.63 -9.73
C VAL A 73 -23.81 -2.96 -10.22
N LEU A 74 -23.81 -3.98 -9.37
CA LEU A 74 -24.34 -5.30 -9.73
C LEU A 74 -25.78 -5.45 -9.24
N LYS A 75 -26.70 -5.58 -10.19
CA LYS A 75 -28.13 -5.78 -9.97
C LYS A 75 -28.59 -7.10 -10.58
N GLY A 76 -29.81 -7.53 -10.26
CA GLY A 76 -30.36 -8.79 -10.77
C GLY A 76 -30.45 -8.90 -12.30
N ASN A 77 -30.41 -7.78 -13.00
CA ASN A 77 -30.44 -7.67 -14.46
C ASN A 77 -29.10 -7.21 -15.08
N SER A 78 -28.03 -7.14 -14.31
CA SER A 78 -26.71 -6.80 -14.83
C SER A 78 -26.17 -7.89 -15.77
N ASP A 79 -25.46 -7.49 -16.81
CA ASP A 79 -24.63 -8.41 -17.58
C ASP A 79 -23.44 -8.83 -16.72
N LEU A 80 -23.33 -10.12 -16.49
CA LEU A 80 -22.29 -10.71 -15.65
C LEU A 80 -21.24 -11.48 -16.45
N LYS A 81 -21.18 -11.25 -17.76
CA LYS A 81 -20.17 -11.83 -18.63
C LYS A 81 -19.03 -10.84 -18.88
N CYS A 82 -17.81 -11.36 -18.84
CA CYS A 82 -16.64 -10.59 -19.29
C CYS A 82 -16.60 -10.50 -20.83
N GLU A 83 -15.70 -9.69 -21.37
CA GLU A 83 -15.55 -9.48 -22.82
C GLU A 83 -15.26 -10.76 -23.62
N THR A 84 -14.68 -11.77 -23.00
CA THR A 84 -14.46 -13.09 -23.61
C THR A 84 -15.69 -13.98 -23.56
N GLY A 85 -16.81 -13.50 -23.02
CA GLY A 85 -18.06 -14.25 -22.87
C GLY A 85 -18.14 -15.19 -21.69
N VAL A 86 -17.12 -15.23 -20.83
CA VAL A 86 -17.14 -16.05 -19.62
C VAL A 86 -18.07 -15.43 -18.60
N ASP A 87 -18.94 -16.26 -18.02
CA ASP A 87 -19.83 -15.84 -16.93
C ASP A 87 -19.04 -15.72 -15.62
N CYS A 88 -18.92 -14.50 -15.09
CA CYS A 88 -18.14 -14.20 -13.90
C CYS A 88 -18.68 -14.83 -12.60
N ARG A 89 -19.85 -15.45 -12.64
CA ARG A 89 -20.39 -16.24 -11.52
C ARG A 89 -19.83 -17.66 -11.46
N ASN A 90 -19.11 -18.08 -12.49
CA ASN A 90 -18.57 -19.42 -12.60
C ASN A 90 -17.04 -19.42 -12.45
N TYR A 91 -16.47 -20.59 -12.25
CA TYR A 91 -15.02 -20.80 -12.21
C TYR A 91 -14.46 -21.08 -13.62
N GLY A 92 -13.14 -21.07 -13.75
CA GLY A 92 -12.45 -21.46 -14.99
C GLY A 92 -11.47 -20.41 -15.53
N VAL A 93 -11.47 -19.21 -14.97
CA VAL A 93 -10.44 -18.19 -15.25
C VAL A 93 -9.40 -18.24 -14.12
N ILE A 94 -8.15 -18.58 -14.49
CA ILE A 94 -7.11 -18.89 -13.50
C ILE A 94 -6.41 -17.63 -12.99
N ASP A 95 -6.24 -16.64 -13.86
CA ASP A 95 -5.36 -15.48 -13.62
C ASP A 95 -6.09 -14.12 -13.64
N GLY A 96 -7.42 -14.15 -13.75
CA GLY A 96 -8.27 -12.96 -13.78
C GLY A 96 -8.88 -12.66 -15.14
N ILE A 97 -10.02 -11.97 -15.16
CA ILE A 97 -10.65 -11.53 -16.38
C ILE A 97 -9.87 -10.40 -17.04
N PRO A 98 -9.88 -10.28 -18.38
CA PRO A 98 -9.07 -9.28 -19.09
C PRO A 98 -9.32 -7.85 -18.63
N GLU A 99 -10.56 -7.48 -18.36
CA GLU A 99 -10.93 -6.14 -17.89
C GLU A 99 -10.28 -5.80 -16.55
N ALA A 100 -10.27 -6.75 -15.62
CA ALA A 100 -9.64 -6.56 -14.31
C ALA A 100 -8.12 -6.48 -14.43
N LYS A 101 -7.51 -7.30 -15.30
CA LYS A 101 -6.07 -7.26 -15.57
C LYS A 101 -5.67 -5.90 -16.18
N ARG A 102 -6.44 -5.36 -17.12
CA ARG A 102 -6.17 -4.03 -17.68
C ARG A 102 -6.30 -2.92 -16.64
N LEU A 103 -7.38 -2.94 -15.85
CA LEU A 103 -7.58 -1.96 -14.78
C LEU A 103 -6.41 -1.94 -13.80
N LEU A 104 -6.01 -3.11 -13.31
CA LEU A 104 -4.89 -3.21 -12.36
C LEU A 104 -3.55 -2.92 -13.03
N GLY A 105 -3.40 -3.24 -14.33
CA GLY A 105 -2.23 -2.89 -15.12
C GLY A 105 -2.03 -1.39 -15.24
N GLU A 106 -3.10 -0.66 -15.55
CA GLU A 106 -3.10 0.79 -15.61
C GLU A 106 -2.76 1.42 -14.25
N MET A 107 -3.39 0.93 -13.17
CA MET A 107 -3.13 1.41 -11.81
C MET A 107 -1.70 1.18 -11.32
N SER A 108 -1.06 0.10 -11.76
CA SER A 108 0.26 -0.35 -11.29
C SER A 108 1.38 -0.05 -12.28
N GLU A 109 1.06 0.53 -13.44
CA GLU A 109 2.00 0.77 -14.55
C GLU A 109 2.71 -0.53 -15.01
N VAL A 110 1.96 -1.63 -15.02
CA VAL A 110 2.43 -2.98 -15.41
C VAL A 110 1.61 -3.49 -16.59
N ASP A 111 2.28 -4.17 -17.54
CA ASP A 111 1.59 -4.81 -18.64
C ASP A 111 0.56 -5.83 -18.10
N PRO A 112 -0.72 -5.80 -18.55
CA PRO A 112 -1.74 -6.74 -18.14
C PRO A 112 -1.36 -8.22 -18.31
N GLU A 113 -0.51 -8.56 -19.27
CA GLU A 113 0.01 -9.92 -19.46
C GLU A 113 0.86 -10.41 -18.28
N HIS A 114 1.42 -9.50 -17.49
CA HIS A 114 2.20 -9.80 -16.31
C HIS A 114 1.41 -9.77 -15.00
N ILE A 115 0.08 -9.62 -15.09
CA ILE A 115 -0.81 -9.55 -13.91
C ILE A 115 -1.54 -10.87 -13.71
N ILE A 116 -1.47 -11.36 -12.49
CA ILE A 116 -2.25 -12.50 -12.00
C ILE A 116 -3.11 -12.04 -10.83
N ILE A 117 -4.42 -12.15 -10.99
CA ILE A 117 -5.38 -11.83 -9.93
C ILE A 117 -5.65 -13.10 -9.13
N TYR A 118 -5.01 -13.20 -7.98
CA TYR A 118 -5.06 -14.40 -7.15
C TYR A 118 -6.18 -14.36 -6.11
N GLY A 119 -6.44 -13.19 -5.53
CA GLY A 119 -7.45 -13.00 -4.49
C GLY A 119 -7.16 -11.76 -3.65
N ASN A 120 -7.91 -11.59 -2.57
CA ASN A 120 -7.85 -10.41 -1.71
C ASN A 120 -6.98 -10.59 -0.44
N SER A 121 -6.33 -11.74 -0.26
CA SER A 121 -5.49 -12.01 0.91
C SER A 121 -4.00 -12.02 0.53
N SER A 122 -3.32 -10.89 0.74
CA SER A 122 -1.87 -10.78 0.48
C SER A 122 -1.04 -11.76 1.30
N LEU A 123 -1.44 -12.06 2.53
CA LEU A 123 -0.74 -13.03 3.38
C LEU A 123 -0.78 -14.45 2.78
N ASN A 124 -1.91 -14.86 2.21
CA ASN A 124 -2.01 -16.16 1.55
C ASN A 124 -1.15 -16.20 0.29
N VAL A 125 -1.14 -15.13 -0.49
CA VAL A 125 -0.29 -15.02 -1.70
C VAL A 125 1.19 -15.11 -1.34
N MET A 126 1.63 -14.38 -0.30
CA MET A 126 3.01 -14.43 0.18
C MET A 126 3.38 -15.82 0.67
N PHE A 127 2.53 -16.44 1.49
CA PHE A 127 2.77 -17.79 1.99
C PHE A 127 2.90 -18.80 0.85
N ASP A 128 1.97 -18.80 -0.11
CA ASP A 128 1.98 -19.73 -1.23
C ASP A 128 3.24 -19.54 -2.10
N SER A 129 3.63 -18.31 -2.37
CA SER A 129 4.83 -17.98 -3.14
C SER A 129 6.11 -18.49 -2.47
N ILE A 130 6.23 -18.27 -1.16
CA ILE A 130 7.37 -18.76 -0.37
C ILE A 130 7.35 -20.28 -0.28
N ALA A 131 6.20 -20.89 0.00
CA ALA A 131 6.06 -22.35 0.11
C ALA A 131 6.44 -23.06 -1.19
N ARG A 132 6.01 -22.53 -2.34
CA ARG A 132 6.42 -23.06 -3.66
C ARG A 132 7.92 -22.91 -3.90
N SER A 133 8.47 -21.75 -3.60
CA SER A 133 9.91 -21.52 -3.74
C SER A 133 10.72 -22.48 -2.86
N MET A 134 10.24 -22.72 -1.64
CA MET A 134 10.89 -23.65 -0.69
C MET A 134 10.82 -25.11 -1.15
N THR A 135 9.70 -25.56 -1.63
CA THR A 135 9.43 -27.01 -1.82
C THR A 135 9.60 -27.49 -3.26
N GLN A 136 9.20 -26.68 -4.23
CA GLN A 136 9.16 -27.07 -5.65
C GLN A 136 10.18 -26.34 -6.52
N GLY A 137 10.59 -25.15 -6.08
CA GLY A 137 11.35 -24.20 -6.90
C GLY A 137 10.44 -23.46 -7.88
N VAL A 138 10.94 -22.42 -8.49
CA VAL A 138 10.24 -21.54 -9.43
C VAL A 138 11.04 -21.41 -10.72
N MET A 139 10.36 -21.45 -11.87
CA MET A 139 10.97 -21.30 -13.20
C MET A 139 12.11 -22.30 -13.46
N GLY A 140 11.96 -23.54 -13.01
CA GLY A 140 12.97 -24.58 -13.19
C GLY A 140 14.18 -24.48 -12.26
N ASN A 141 14.19 -23.53 -11.33
CA ASN A 141 15.27 -23.39 -10.35
C ASN A 141 15.15 -24.43 -9.23
N THR A 142 16.29 -24.73 -8.61
CA THR A 142 16.36 -25.62 -7.44
C THR A 142 15.50 -25.08 -6.28
N PRO A 143 14.69 -25.92 -5.63
CA PRO A 143 13.95 -25.52 -4.44
C PRO A 143 14.88 -24.93 -3.36
N TRP A 144 14.42 -23.89 -2.68
CA TRP A 144 15.22 -23.19 -1.67
C TRP A 144 15.65 -24.09 -0.52
N CYS A 145 14.83 -25.07 -0.14
CA CYS A 145 15.19 -26.04 0.89
C CYS A 145 16.41 -26.92 0.54
N LYS A 146 16.83 -26.95 -0.71
CA LYS A 146 18.02 -27.67 -1.20
C LYS A 146 19.23 -26.77 -1.44
N LEU A 147 19.11 -25.48 -1.16
CA LEU A 147 20.18 -24.52 -1.28
C LEU A 147 20.85 -24.29 0.08
N ASP A 148 22.17 -24.15 0.08
CA ASP A 148 22.92 -23.85 1.30
C ASP A 148 22.54 -22.51 1.93
N LYS A 149 22.11 -21.55 1.10
CA LYS A 149 21.77 -20.19 1.55
C LYS A 149 20.75 -19.52 0.61
N VAL A 150 19.77 -18.90 1.21
CA VAL A 150 18.82 -17.97 0.53
C VAL A 150 19.00 -16.58 1.10
N LYS A 151 18.92 -15.56 0.23
CA LYS A 151 19.01 -14.15 0.62
C LYS A 151 17.68 -13.45 0.32
N PHE A 152 17.22 -12.64 1.24
CA PHE A 152 16.11 -11.71 1.03
C PHE A 152 16.63 -10.29 0.91
N LEU A 153 16.18 -9.57 -0.10
CA LEU A 153 16.45 -8.15 -0.23
C LEU A 153 15.35 -7.40 0.51
N CYS A 154 15.75 -6.68 1.55
CA CYS A 154 14.82 -5.88 2.35
C CYS A 154 15.21 -4.41 2.22
N PRO A 155 14.29 -3.51 1.81
CA PRO A 155 14.54 -2.07 1.87
C PRO A 155 14.65 -1.59 3.33
N VAL A 156 15.42 -0.52 3.54
CA VAL A 156 15.63 0.09 4.86
C VAL A 156 15.39 1.60 4.73
N PRO A 157 14.57 2.21 5.58
CA PRO A 157 13.69 1.60 6.60
C PRO A 157 12.49 0.87 5.98
N GLY A 158 12.04 -0.21 6.62
CA GLY A 158 10.91 -1.02 6.17
C GLY A 158 10.31 -1.82 7.29
#